data_7e63be00c7e29b9a4e450633be15fb6e
#
_entry.id   7e63be00c7e29b9a4e450633be15fb6e
#
_cell.length_a   1.000
_cell.length_b   1.000
_cell.length_c   1.000
_cell.angle_alpha   90.00
_cell.angle_beta   90.00
_cell.angle_gamma   90.00
#
_symmetry.space_group_name_H-M   'P 1'
#
loop_
_entity.id
_entity.type
_entity.pdbx_description
1 polymer ?
#
loop_
_entity_poly.entity_id
_entity_poly.type
_entity_poly.pdbx_seq_one_letter_code
_entity_poly.pdbx_strand_id
1 'polypeptide(L)'
;MSVITRILSAIFQRHPRYQVSAYRPIYTALVTRLAEHSITVGGKASYPRVEIHSIREQERLDKDGALRQVNLIVESISDTSLNEAVVMNDAVLKHLTKEDLTITGWTCLGVLPGQLQDLTETTDSKKILYRLMQELNIWMEKIKSDTDTDEDDEQQESETIGNENN
;
A
#
# COMPACT_ATOMS: atom_id res chain seq x y z
N MET A 1 2.33 43.64 -1.82
CA MET A 1 2.32 42.26 -1.28
C MET A 1 3.11 42.21 0.02
N SER A 2 2.48 41.78 1.09
CA SER A 2 3.04 41.76 2.44
C SER A 2 4.19 40.74 2.57
N VAL A 3 5.22 41.06 3.37
CA VAL A 3 6.34 40.17 3.71
C VAL A 3 5.85 38.84 4.27
N ILE A 4 4.73 38.84 4.99
CA ILE A 4 4.07 37.66 5.55
C ILE A 4 3.61 36.70 4.44
N THR A 5 3.09 37.20 3.32
CA THR A 5 2.64 36.37 2.19
C THR A 5 3.81 35.66 1.51
N ARG A 6 4.99 36.29 1.46
CA ARG A 6 6.21 35.67 0.92
C ARG A 6 6.79 34.58 1.84
N ILE A 7 6.73 34.80 3.16
CA ILE A 7 7.23 33.82 4.16
C ILE A 7 6.32 32.59 4.16
N LEU A 8 5.01 32.75 4.12
CA LEU A 8 4.07 31.62 4.05
C LEU A 8 4.25 30.83 2.75
N SER A 9 4.44 31.52 1.61
CA SER A 9 4.71 30.85 0.32
C SER A 9 6.00 30.01 0.37
N ALA A 10 7.08 30.55 0.99
CA ALA A 10 8.35 29.82 1.11
C ALA A 10 8.29 28.63 2.09
N ILE A 11 7.45 28.69 3.12
CA ILE A 11 7.23 27.59 4.06
C ILE A 11 6.42 26.47 3.39
N PHE A 12 5.41 26.83 2.57
CA PHE A 12 4.61 25.83 1.84
C PHE A 12 5.37 25.14 0.70
N GLN A 13 6.40 25.80 0.13
CA GLN A 13 7.24 25.19 -0.93
C GLN A 13 8.31 24.22 -0.39
N ARG A 14 8.56 24.18 0.94
CA ARG A 14 9.53 23.28 1.56
C ARG A 14 8.92 22.08 2.30
N HIS A 15 7.60 21.88 2.22
CA HIS A 15 7.05 20.63 2.71
C HIS A 15 7.38 19.51 1.70
N PRO A 16 7.93 18.39 2.20
CA PRO A 16 8.15 17.22 1.35
C PRO A 16 6.84 16.95 0.63
N ARG A 17 6.93 16.76 -0.69
CA ARG A 17 5.82 16.44 -1.60
C ARG A 17 4.86 15.53 -0.85
N TYR A 18 3.60 15.91 -0.74
CA TYR A 18 2.56 15.06 -0.16
C TYR A 18 2.65 13.72 -0.87
N GLN A 19 3.26 12.75 -0.22
CA GLN A 19 3.37 11.44 -0.79
C GLN A 19 1.96 10.88 -0.83
N VAL A 20 1.48 10.60 -2.02
CA VAL A 20 0.15 10.00 -2.21
C VAL A 20 0.19 8.65 -1.49
N SER A 21 -0.61 8.53 -0.43
CA SER A 21 -0.71 7.29 0.33
C SER A 21 -1.12 6.15 -0.60
N ALA A 22 -0.41 5.04 -0.53
CA ALA A 22 -0.75 3.84 -1.26
C ALA A 22 -1.93 3.06 -0.64
N TYR A 23 -2.42 3.46 0.51
CA TYR A 23 -3.47 2.78 1.25
C TYR A 23 -4.71 2.49 0.39
N ARG A 24 -5.32 3.55 -0.15
CA ARG A 24 -6.57 3.41 -0.91
C ARG A 24 -6.41 2.60 -2.19
N PRO A 25 -5.39 2.85 -3.03
CA PRO A 25 -5.11 2.02 -4.20
C PRO A 25 -4.93 0.54 -3.87
N ILE A 26 -4.18 0.22 -2.81
CA ILE A 26 -3.95 -1.17 -2.38
C ILE A 26 -5.25 -1.81 -1.90
N TYR A 27 -5.99 -1.16 -0.99
CA TYR A 27 -7.25 -1.68 -0.50
C TYR A 27 -8.21 -1.99 -1.65
N THR A 28 -8.34 -1.07 -2.60
CA THR A 28 -9.19 -1.25 -3.79
C THR A 28 -8.72 -2.44 -4.63
N ALA A 29 -7.41 -2.56 -4.89
CA ALA A 29 -6.85 -3.66 -5.67
C ALA A 29 -7.12 -5.03 -5.02
N LEU A 30 -6.92 -5.13 -3.70
CA LEU A 30 -7.18 -6.35 -2.94
C LEU A 30 -8.66 -6.75 -2.98
N VAL A 31 -9.56 -5.81 -2.69
CA VAL A 31 -11.02 -6.06 -2.72
C VAL A 31 -11.46 -6.48 -4.11
N THR A 32 -10.99 -5.80 -5.16
CA THR A 32 -11.32 -6.15 -6.55
C THR A 32 -10.84 -7.54 -6.90
N ARG A 33 -9.58 -7.86 -6.59
CA ARG A 33 -9.00 -9.19 -6.85
C ARG A 33 -9.76 -10.31 -6.15
N LEU A 34 -10.07 -10.15 -4.89
CA LEU A 34 -10.81 -11.14 -4.11
C LEU A 34 -12.25 -11.29 -4.63
N ALA A 35 -12.90 -10.20 -5.03
CA ALA A 35 -14.25 -10.23 -5.61
C ALA A 35 -14.31 -10.96 -6.96
N GLU A 36 -13.27 -10.84 -7.82
CA GLU A 36 -13.14 -11.59 -9.08
C GLU A 36 -13.19 -13.11 -8.87
N HIS A 37 -12.76 -13.56 -7.69
CA HIS A 37 -12.75 -14.97 -7.29
C HIS A 37 -13.90 -15.35 -6.34
N SER A 38 -14.95 -14.52 -6.28
CA SER A 38 -16.14 -14.73 -5.44
C SER A 38 -15.82 -14.81 -3.94
N ILE A 39 -14.71 -14.22 -3.51
CA ILE A 39 -14.35 -14.12 -2.09
C ILE A 39 -14.98 -12.85 -1.51
N THR A 40 -15.84 -13.02 -0.52
CA THR A 40 -16.58 -11.93 0.09
C THR A 40 -15.69 -11.14 1.07
N VAL A 41 -15.59 -9.81 0.89
CA VAL A 41 -14.78 -8.92 1.73
C VAL A 41 -15.66 -7.94 2.49
N GLY A 42 -15.40 -7.78 3.77
CA GLY A 42 -15.99 -6.74 4.61
C GLY A 42 -16.74 -7.26 5.83
N GLY A 43 -16.66 -6.50 6.94
CA GLY A 43 -17.18 -6.89 8.25
C GLY A 43 -18.71 -6.99 8.38
N LYS A 44 -19.47 -6.51 7.39
CA LYS A 44 -20.94 -6.61 7.35
C LYS A 44 -21.45 -7.76 6.47
N ALA A 45 -20.54 -8.45 5.79
CA ALA A 45 -20.87 -9.56 4.92
C ALA A 45 -21.23 -10.81 5.74
N SER A 46 -21.99 -11.73 5.10
CA SER A 46 -22.25 -13.06 5.69
C SER A 46 -20.95 -13.88 5.75
N TYR A 47 -20.91 -14.85 6.63
CA TYR A 47 -19.83 -15.84 6.68
C TYR A 47 -19.98 -16.92 5.60
N PRO A 48 -18.87 -17.49 5.12
CA PRO A 48 -17.49 -17.10 5.40
C PRO A 48 -17.14 -15.78 4.72
N ARG A 49 -16.25 -15.00 5.33
CA ARG A 49 -15.83 -13.70 4.80
C ARG A 49 -14.38 -13.39 5.09
N VAL A 50 -13.85 -12.41 4.38
CA VAL A 50 -12.52 -11.86 4.59
C VAL A 50 -12.64 -10.42 5.09
N GLU A 51 -11.82 -10.05 6.06
CA GLU A 51 -11.65 -8.68 6.52
C GLU A 51 -10.19 -8.23 6.30
N ILE A 52 -10.01 -6.99 5.86
CA ILE A 52 -8.68 -6.40 5.66
C ILE A 52 -8.45 -5.36 6.73
N HIS A 53 -7.38 -5.55 7.52
CA HIS A 53 -7.04 -4.71 8.65
C HIS A 53 -5.63 -4.13 8.54
N SER A 54 -5.38 -3.08 9.31
CA SER A 54 -4.04 -2.61 9.69
C SER A 54 -3.05 -2.45 8.54
N ILE A 55 -3.46 -1.78 7.46
CA ILE A 55 -2.54 -1.45 6.37
C ILE A 55 -1.53 -0.41 6.88
N ARG A 56 -0.24 -0.75 6.86
CA ARG A 56 0.87 0.11 7.29
C ARG A 56 1.87 0.25 6.16
N GLU A 57 2.09 1.48 5.75
CA GLU A 57 3.14 1.81 4.80
C GLU A 57 4.47 1.98 5.53
N GLN A 58 5.54 1.36 4.99
CA GLN A 58 6.91 1.62 5.39
C GLN A 58 7.63 2.23 4.20
N GLU A 59 8.11 3.45 4.38
CA GLU A 59 9.04 4.04 3.41
C GLU A 59 10.36 3.29 3.47
N ARG A 60 10.80 2.76 2.33
CA ARG A 60 12.21 2.42 2.19
C ARG A 60 12.96 3.64 1.70
N LEU A 61 14.12 3.83 2.31
CA LEU A 61 15.09 4.85 1.91
C LEU A 61 15.86 4.37 0.66
N ASP A 62 15.16 4.18 -0.45
CA ASP A 62 15.81 4.26 -1.75
C ASP A 62 16.02 5.74 -2.09
N LYS A 63 17.07 6.05 -2.83
CA LYS A 63 17.45 7.44 -3.13
C LYS A 63 16.31 8.24 -3.79
N ASP A 64 15.43 7.55 -4.52
CA ASP A 64 14.36 8.15 -5.31
C ASP A 64 13.00 8.14 -4.58
N GLY A 65 12.89 7.48 -3.41
CA GLY A 65 11.66 7.37 -2.61
C GLY A 65 10.50 6.69 -3.36
N ALA A 66 10.82 5.90 -4.40
CA ALA A 66 9.84 5.25 -5.26
C ALA A 66 9.38 3.90 -4.70
N LEU A 67 10.28 3.20 -4.00
CA LEU A 67 10.01 1.86 -3.46
C LEU A 67 9.24 1.95 -2.15
N ARG A 68 8.18 1.17 -2.03
CA ARG A 68 7.34 1.05 -0.84
C ARG A 68 7.22 -0.40 -0.40
N GLN A 69 7.21 -0.59 0.89
CA GLN A 69 6.75 -1.82 1.50
C GLN A 69 5.48 -1.52 2.29
N VAL A 70 4.44 -2.31 2.07
CA VAL A 70 3.19 -2.18 2.79
C VAL A 70 2.90 -3.50 3.50
N ASN A 71 2.71 -3.41 4.80
CA ASN A 71 2.32 -4.55 5.63
C ASN A 71 0.82 -4.43 5.90
N LEU A 72 0.10 -5.50 5.69
CA LEU A 72 -1.32 -5.56 5.96
C LEU A 72 -1.70 -6.90 6.60
N ILE A 73 -2.85 -6.91 7.22
CA ILE A 73 -3.44 -8.09 7.82
C ILE A 73 -4.72 -8.41 7.07
N VAL A 74 -4.84 -9.66 6.64
CA VAL A 74 -6.05 -10.23 6.09
C VAL A 74 -6.56 -11.29 7.05
N GLU A 75 -7.83 -11.22 7.39
CA GLU A 75 -8.46 -12.14 8.31
C GLU A 75 -9.55 -12.94 7.60
N SER A 76 -9.43 -14.27 7.62
CA SER A 76 -10.41 -15.20 7.09
C SER A 76 -11.29 -15.72 8.23
N ILE A 77 -12.61 -15.49 8.14
CA ILE A 77 -13.54 -15.73 9.24
C ILE A 77 -14.66 -16.67 8.79
N SER A 78 -14.88 -17.73 9.56
CA SER A 78 -16.01 -18.65 9.41
C SER A 78 -16.77 -18.79 10.71
N ASP A 79 -18.08 -18.98 10.62
CA ASP A 79 -18.94 -19.34 11.75
C ASP A 79 -19.35 -20.83 11.76
N THR A 80 -18.80 -21.60 10.84
CA THR A 80 -19.10 -23.01 10.62
C THR A 80 -17.97 -23.92 11.11
N SER A 81 -16.73 -23.69 10.66
CA SER A 81 -15.60 -24.53 11.04
C SER A 81 -14.25 -23.87 10.79
N LEU A 82 -13.21 -24.33 11.52
CA LEU A 82 -11.83 -23.94 11.28
C LEU A 82 -11.36 -24.34 9.87
N ASN A 83 -11.77 -25.51 9.38
CA ASN A 83 -11.41 -25.96 8.04
C ASN A 83 -11.92 -25.02 6.95
N GLU A 84 -13.11 -24.45 7.10
CA GLU A 84 -13.65 -23.47 6.15
C GLU A 84 -12.83 -22.16 6.19
N ALA A 85 -12.41 -21.70 7.37
CA ALA A 85 -11.52 -20.54 7.50
C ALA A 85 -10.15 -20.81 6.86
N VAL A 86 -9.59 -22.03 7.00
CA VAL A 86 -8.34 -22.45 6.35
C VAL A 86 -8.47 -22.45 4.84
N VAL A 87 -9.49 -23.08 4.29
CA VAL A 87 -9.74 -23.10 2.84
C VAL A 87 -9.90 -21.69 2.27
N MET A 88 -10.59 -20.81 3.00
CA MET A 88 -10.73 -19.41 2.65
C MET A 88 -9.37 -18.70 2.64
N ASN A 89 -8.55 -18.88 3.69
CA ASN A 89 -7.22 -18.29 3.79
C ASN A 89 -6.30 -18.77 2.65
N ASP A 90 -6.32 -20.06 2.33
CA ASP A 90 -5.54 -20.62 1.22
C ASP A 90 -5.97 -20.02 -0.14
N ALA A 91 -7.26 -19.82 -0.34
CA ALA A 91 -7.78 -19.16 -1.54
C ALA A 91 -7.31 -17.70 -1.61
N VAL A 92 -7.37 -16.95 -0.51
CA VAL A 92 -6.85 -15.58 -0.41
C VAL A 92 -5.36 -15.54 -0.76
N LEU A 93 -4.54 -16.38 -0.14
CA LEU A 93 -3.10 -16.45 -0.42
C LEU A 93 -2.84 -16.77 -1.89
N LYS A 94 -3.52 -17.76 -2.46
CA LYS A 94 -3.37 -18.13 -3.86
C LYS A 94 -3.58 -16.94 -4.80
N HIS A 95 -4.67 -16.19 -4.62
CA HIS A 95 -5.04 -15.11 -5.54
C HIS A 95 -4.28 -13.80 -5.29
N LEU A 96 -3.73 -13.60 -4.09
CA LEU A 96 -2.94 -12.41 -3.78
C LEU A 96 -1.44 -12.60 -3.98
N THR A 97 -0.90 -13.84 -3.88
CA THR A 97 0.55 -14.06 -3.96
C THR A 97 1.03 -14.68 -5.27
N LYS A 98 0.15 -15.36 -6.01
CA LYS A 98 0.53 -16.06 -7.25
C LYS A 98 0.06 -15.37 -8.53
N GLU A 99 -0.77 -14.35 -8.39
CA GLU A 99 -1.32 -13.60 -9.52
C GLU A 99 -0.89 -12.15 -9.42
N ASP A 100 -0.67 -11.49 -10.56
CA ASP A 100 -0.28 -10.09 -10.59
C ASP A 100 -1.38 -9.20 -10.01
N LEU A 101 -1.02 -8.41 -8.99
CA LEU A 101 -1.92 -7.47 -8.36
C LEU A 101 -1.81 -6.10 -9.05
N THR A 102 -2.89 -5.65 -9.68
CA THR A 102 -2.94 -4.34 -10.34
C THR A 102 -3.28 -3.25 -9.32
N ILE A 103 -2.32 -2.37 -9.04
CA ILE A 103 -2.47 -1.26 -8.09
C ILE A 103 -2.35 0.06 -8.84
N THR A 104 -3.38 0.89 -8.83
CA THR A 104 -3.39 2.16 -9.56
C THR A 104 -2.24 3.08 -9.13
N GLY A 105 -1.40 3.49 -10.08
CA GLY A 105 -0.24 4.38 -9.86
C GLY A 105 1.00 3.66 -9.29
N TRP A 106 0.97 2.32 -9.18
CA TRP A 106 2.06 1.53 -8.63
C TRP A 106 2.27 0.24 -9.41
N THR A 107 3.52 -0.17 -9.55
CA THR A 107 3.89 -1.50 -10.01
C THR A 107 4.04 -2.41 -8.79
N CYS A 108 3.25 -3.48 -8.70
CA CYS A 108 3.41 -4.49 -7.67
C CYS A 108 4.62 -5.37 -7.99
N LEU A 109 5.60 -5.39 -7.12
CA LEU A 109 6.82 -6.21 -7.27
C LEU A 109 6.65 -7.60 -6.65
N GLY A 110 5.68 -7.76 -5.77
CA GLY A 110 5.35 -9.03 -5.16
C GLY A 110 4.57 -8.90 -3.86
N VAL A 111 3.86 -9.97 -3.52
CA VAL A 111 3.13 -10.14 -2.28
C VAL A 111 3.68 -11.37 -1.57
N LEU A 112 4.21 -11.19 -0.38
CA LEU A 112 4.82 -12.25 0.41
C LEU A 112 3.96 -12.52 1.66
N PRO A 113 3.58 -13.78 1.94
CA PRO A 113 2.92 -14.13 3.18
C PRO A 113 3.91 -14.00 4.36
N GLY A 114 3.42 -13.41 5.45
CA GLY A 114 4.10 -13.35 6.73
C GLY A 114 3.54 -14.37 7.72
N GLN A 115 3.37 -13.93 8.96
CA GLN A 115 2.88 -14.78 10.04
C GLN A 115 1.40 -15.12 9.87
N LEU A 116 1.05 -16.38 10.15
CA LEU A 116 -0.34 -16.84 10.31
C LEU A 116 -0.63 -17.06 11.79
N GLN A 117 -1.78 -16.56 12.27
CA GLN A 117 -2.24 -16.73 13.64
C GLN A 117 -3.69 -17.23 13.66
N ASP A 118 -3.98 -18.19 14.56
CA ASP A 118 -5.34 -18.59 14.87
C ASP A 118 -5.87 -17.72 16.02
N LEU A 119 -6.93 -16.98 15.75
CA LEU A 119 -7.61 -16.10 16.68
C LEU A 119 -9.05 -16.58 16.96
N THR A 120 -9.30 -17.89 16.84
CA THR A 120 -10.62 -18.47 17.10
C THR A 120 -11.15 -18.05 18.47
N GLU A 121 -12.34 -17.53 18.50
CA GLU A 121 -12.96 -16.98 19.71
C GLU A 121 -14.41 -17.46 19.92
N THR A 122 -14.84 -17.46 21.16
CA THR A 122 -16.24 -17.67 21.50
C THR A 122 -16.87 -16.31 21.79
N THR A 123 -17.89 -15.95 21.01
CA THR A 123 -18.63 -14.70 21.19
C THR A 123 -19.49 -14.71 22.46
N ASP A 124 -19.96 -13.55 22.90
CA ASP A 124 -20.89 -13.41 24.04
C ASP A 124 -22.18 -14.24 23.87
N SER A 125 -22.61 -14.46 22.64
CA SER A 125 -23.75 -15.34 22.29
C SER A 125 -23.43 -16.84 22.31
N LYS A 126 -22.23 -17.22 22.77
CA LYS A 126 -21.70 -18.59 22.78
C LYS A 126 -21.51 -19.21 21.37
N LYS A 127 -21.46 -18.39 20.35
CA LYS A 127 -21.14 -18.81 18.99
C LYS A 127 -19.62 -18.81 18.81
N ILE A 128 -19.07 -19.86 18.24
CA ILE A 128 -17.64 -19.92 17.89
C ILE A 128 -17.44 -19.21 16.56
N LEU A 129 -16.47 -18.31 16.50
CA LEU A 129 -15.96 -17.73 15.27
C LEU A 129 -14.53 -18.23 15.07
N TYR A 130 -14.33 -18.94 13.96
CA TYR A 130 -13.03 -19.44 13.52
C TYR A 130 -12.36 -18.32 12.71
N ARG A 131 -11.26 -17.80 13.24
CA ARG A 131 -10.58 -16.62 12.69
C ARG A 131 -9.11 -16.93 12.43
N LEU A 132 -8.68 -16.78 11.17
CA LEU A 132 -7.29 -16.91 10.79
C LEU A 132 -6.78 -15.55 10.32
N MET A 133 -5.81 -15.01 11.01
CA MET A 133 -5.15 -13.75 10.71
C MET A 133 -3.84 -14.02 9.98
N GLN A 134 -3.74 -13.57 8.73
CA GLN A 134 -2.57 -13.69 7.87
C GLN A 134 -1.93 -12.32 7.63
N GLU A 135 -0.66 -12.20 7.96
CA GLU A 135 0.12 -11.05 7.52
C GLU A 135 0.52 -11.18 6.06
N LEU A 136 0.47 -10.07 5.32
CA LEU A 136 0.96 -9.94 3.96
C LEU A 136 1.90 -8.75 3.84
N ASN A 137 3.00 -8.93 3.12
CA ASN A 137 3.97 -7.89 2.81
C ASN A 137 3.92 -7.62 1.30
N ILE A 138 3.45 -6.44 0.92
CA ILE A 138 3.38 -6.00 -0.48
C ILE A 138 4.56 -5.09 -0.77
N TRP A 139 5.33 -5.44 -1.79
CA TRP A 139 6.40 -4.62 -2.34
C TRP A 139 5.93 -3.98 -3.61
N MET A 140 6.13 -2.66 -3.74
CA MET A 140 5.66 -1.91 -4.87
C MET A 140 6.55 -0.71 -5.18
N GLU A 141 6.55 -0.31 -6.43
CA GLU A 141 7.28 0.83 -6.96
C GLU A 141 6.30 1.84 -7.55
N LYS A 142 6.49 3.12 -7.25
CA LYS A 142 5.67 4.19 -7.82
C LYS A 142 5.95 4.31 -9.32
N ILE A 143 4.91 4.32 -10.14
CA ILE A 143 5.03 4.58 -11.57
C ILE A 143 5.44 6.04 -11.74
N LYS A 144 6.61 6.28 -12.37
CA LYS A 144 7.06 7.63 -12.73
C LYS A 144 6.10 8.18 -13.78
N SER A 145 5.55 9.37 -13.53
CA SER A 145 4.83 10.10 -14.57
C SER A 145 5.85 10.79 -15.48
N ASP A 146 5.64 10.78 -16.78
CA ASP A 146 6.53 11.43 -17.78
C ASP A 146 6.68 12.95 -17.57
N THR A 147 5.97 13.53 -16.61
CA THR A 147 6.07 14.95 -16.23
C THR A 147 7.12 15.23 -15.17
N ASP A 148 7.80 14.22 -14.61
CA ASP A 148 8.85 14.38 -13.59
C ASP A 148 10.28 14.47 -14.22
N THR A 149 10.40 14.55 -15.56
CA THR A 149 11.66 14.76 -16.27
C THR A 149 11.86 16.27 -16.49
N ASP A 150 13.03 16.76 -16.05
CA ASP A 150 13.73 17.96 -16.51
C ASP A 150 13.34 19.33 -15.90
N GLU A 151 13.70 19.54 -14.61
CA GLU A 151 13.97 20.90 -14.12
C GLU A 151 15.36 21.08 -13.47
N ASP A 152 16.26 20.09 -13.54
CA ASP A 152 17.55 20.17 -12.82
C ASP A 152 18.81 20.32 -13.72
N ASP A 153 18.71 20.44 -15.07
CA ASP A 153 19.88 20.49 -15.93
C ASP A 153 20.23 21.87 -16.56
N GLU A 154 19.55 22.98 -16.19
CA GLU A 154 19.86 24.30 -16.76
C GLU A 154 20.46 25.31 -15.78
N GLN A 155 21.38 24.93 -14.88
CA GLN A 155 22.16 25.90 -14.08
C GLN A 155 23.64 25.54 -13.93
N GLN A 156 24.33 25.19 -15.01
CA GLN A 156 25.80 25.14 -14.98
C GLN A 156 26.47 25.47 -16.34
N GLU A 157 26.08 26.58 -16.95
CA GLU A 157 26.92 27.16 -18.01
C GLU A 157 26.74 28.68 -18.08
N SER A 158 27.33 29.45 -17.16
CA SER A 158 27.66 30.86 -17.41
C SER A 158 28.53 31.48 -16.33
N GLU A 159 29.75 30.97 -16.11
CA GLU A 159 30.80 31.75 -15.41
C GLU A 159 32.18 31.29 -15.88
N THR A 160 32.52 31.59 -17.14
CA THR A 160 33.92 31.67 -17.53
C THR A 160 34.05 32.48 -18.82
N ILE A 161 34.04 33.79 -18.74
CA ILE A 161 34.72 34.66 -19.74
C ILE A 161 34.93 36.04 -19.07
N GLY A 162 36.19 36.42 -18.95
CA GLY A 162 36.53 37.82 -18.86
C GLY A 162 37.35 38.27 -17.66
N ASN A 163 38.64 37.99 -17.71
CA ASN A 163 39.62 38.97 -17.26
C ASN A 163 41.00 38.64 -17.82
N GLU A 164 41.24 39.03 -19.07
CA GLU A 164 42.55 39.42 -19.57
C GLU A 164 42.41 40.85 -20.04
N ASN A 165 43.07 41.76 -19.34
CA ASN A 165 43.82 42.90 -19.89
C ASN A 165 44.04 43.96 -18.78
N ASN A 166 45.25 44.11 -18.39
CA ASN A 166 46.19 45.22 -18.19
C ASN A 166 47.06 45.03 -16.98
#